data_1767023f640e7743879ff7644e5e90ff
#
_entry.id   1767023f640e7743879ff7644e5e90ff
#
_cell.length_a   1.000
_cell.length_b   1.000
_cell.length_c   1.000
_cell.angle_alpha   90.00
_cell.angle_beta   90.00
_cell.angle_gamma   90.00
#
_symmetry.space_group_name_H-M   'P 1'
#
loop_
_entity.id
_entity.type
_entity.pdbx_description
1 polymer ?
#
loop_
_entity_poly.entity_id
_entity_poly.type
_entity_poly.pdbx_seq_one_letter_code
_entity_poly.pdbx_strand_id
1 'polypeptide(L)'
;SKSLVLDHYQEATEKVGLWSSEEIIFSKTFCDPTLKVLELGCGVGRISYGLWSLGYTELVATDFSKAMIKRAIRLNKIFQAGICFQVEDAKSLSFPASSYDGVIFGFNGLMQIPGRFNRKQVMKEAGRVLKKDGYFVFTTHDRMMKKWRKFWTMEKKRWRKGSQNPELLEFGDRYEDTEKGKLFIHVPEVSEVRSDLQEAGFIVERDILKSKISQESKLVNEYSDECRFWIARKK
;
A
#
# COMPACT_ATOMS: atom_id res chain seq x y z
N SER A 1 13.59 13.62 -11.84
CA SER A 1 14.50 12.52 -12.19
C SER A 1 14.37 11.37 -11.19
N LYS A 2 14.80 10.15 -11.55
CA LYS A 2 14.76 8.96 -10.66
C LYS A 2 15.43 9.18 -9.29
N SER A 3 16.43 10.05 -9.20
CA SER A 3 17.11 10.41 -7.95
C SER A 3 16.19 11.12 -6.96
N LEU A 4 15.43 12.13 -7.39
CA LEU A 4 14.54 12.90 -6.53
C LEU A 4 13.42 12.04 -5.89
N VAL A 5 12.91 11.03 -6.61
CA VAL A 5 11.93 10.09 -6.06
C VAL A 5 12.54 9.25 -4.93
N LEU A 6 13.75 8.74 -5.16
CA LEU A 6 14.47 7.94 -4.16
C LEU A 6 14.77 8.76 -2.89
N ASP A 7 15.21 10.02 -3.07
CA ASP A 7 15.56 10.89 -1.94
C ASP A 7 14.34 11.23 -1.08
N HIS A 8 13.18 11.47 -1.69
CA HIS A 8 11.93 11.70 -0.95
C HIS A 8 11.51 10.50 -0.09
N TYR A 9 11.53 9.28 -0.66
CA TYR A 9 11.16 8.08 0.10
C TYR A 9 12.17 7.76 1.21
N GLN A 10 13.46 8.07 1.00
CA GLN A 10 14.45 7.95 2.06
C GLN A 10 14.19 8.95 3.18
N GLU A 11 13.92 10.21 2.85
CA GLU A 11 13.60 11.25 3.81
C GLU A 11 12.34 10.90 4.62
N ALA A 12 11.31 10.34 3.96
CA ALA A 12 10.13 9.83 4.63
C ALA A 12 10.46 8.67 5.59
N THR A 13 11.38 7.78 5.22
CA THR A 13 11.81 6.67 6.08
C THR A 13 12.56 7.17 7.31
N GLU A 14 13.47 8.13 7.14
CA GLU A 14 14.32 8.63 8.22
C GLU A 14 13.58 9.61 9.15
N LYS A 15 12.66 10.43 8.62
CA LYS A 15 12.01 11.52 9.37
C LYS A 15 10.59 11.19 9.80
N VAL A 16 9.85 10.38 9.05
CA VAL A 16 8.43 10.13 9.30
C VAL A 16 8.21 8.82 10.06
N GLY A 17 8.92 7.74 9.71
CA GLY A 17 8.72 6.42 10.29
C GLY A 17 7.31 5.85 10.04
N LEU A 18 6.82 4.98 10.92
CA LEU A 18 5.42 4.56 10.93
C LEU A 18 4.51 5.73 11.33
N TRP A 19 3.37 5.82 10.69
CA TRP A 19 2.30 6.69 11.14
C TRP A 19 1.64 6.12 12.40
N SER A 20 1.09 6.98 13.25
CA SER A 20 0.36 6.52 14.45
C SER A 20 -0.79 5.57 14.07
N SER A 21 -1.49 5.84 12.98
CA SER A 21 -2.54 4.94 12.47
C SER A 21 -2.00 3.60 11.97
N GLU A 22 -0.84 3.59 11.30
CA GLU A 22 -0.18 2.36 10.86
C GLU A 22 0.27 1.52 12.05
N GLU A 23 0.93 2.13 13.04
CA GLU A 23 1.36 1.47 14.26
C GLU A 23 0.18 0.82 15.00
N ILE A 24 -0.92 1.55 15.18
CA ILE A 24 -2.14 1.03 15.83
C ILE A 24 -2.74 -0.14 15.05
N ILE A 25 -2.84 -0.02 13.73
CA ILE A 25 -3.44 -1.10 12.91
C ILE A 25 -2.53 -2.31 12.88
N PHE A 26 -1.23 -2.14 12.62
CA PHE A 26 -0.32 -3.27 12.49
C PHE A 26 -0.13 -4.01 13.83
N SER A 27 0.06 -3.29 14.94
CA SER A 27 0.21 -3.91 16.27
C SER A 27 -1.05 -4.65 16.72
N LYS A 28 -2.25 -4.20 16.32
CA LYS A 28 -3.50 -4.91 16.63
C LYS A 28 -3.76 -6.09 15.71
N THR A 29 -3.33 -6.02 14.45
CA THR A 29 -3.57 -7.07 13.46
C THR A 29 -2.50 -8.16 13.54
N PHE A 30 -1.26 -7.77 13.77
CA PHE A 30 -0.10 -8.65 13.90
C PHE A 30 0.42 -8.58 15.34
N CYS A 31 -0.39 -9.05 16.29
CA CYS A 31 -0.15 -8.89 17.74
C CYS A 31 1.08 -9.65 18.29
N ASP A 32 1.64 -10.56 17.51
CA ASP A 32 2.85 -11.31 17.85
C ASP A 32 4.01 -10.85 16.94
N PRO A 33 5.09 -10.28 17.48
CA PRO A 33 6.22 -9.80 16.68
C PRO A 33 7.07 -10.92 16.03
N THR A 34 6.80 -12.18 16.36
CA THR A 34 7.41 -13.36 15.70
C THR A 34 6.69 -13.79 14.43
N LEU A 35 5.54 -13.19 14.11
CA LEU A 35 4.81 -13.45 12.88
C LEU A 35 5.64 -13.08 11.65
N LYS A 36 5.57 -13.93 10.63
CA LYS A 36 6.24 -13.68 9.36
C LYS A 36 5.41 -12.74 8.50
N VAL A 37 5.89 -11.52 8.32
CA VAL A 37 5.18 -10.45 7.60
C VAL A 37 5.88 -10.11 6.30
N LEU A 38 5.10 -10.03 5.21
CA LEU A 38 5.54 -9.60 3.88
C LEU A 38 5.02 -8.19 3.60
N GLU A 39 5.90 -7.25 3.31
CA GLU A 39 5.54 -5.94 2.77
C GLU A 39 5.69 -5.93 1.24
N LEU A 40 4.62 -5.57 0.53
CA LEU A 40 4.60 -5.34 -0.91
C LEU A 40 4.74 -3.85 -1.20
N GLY A 41 5.52 -3.48 -2.23
CA GLY A 41 5.74 -2.08 -2.59
C GLY A 41 6.42 -1.28 -1.48
N CYS A 42 7.43 -1.85 -0.84
CA CYS A 42 8.08 -1.28 0.35
C CYS A 42 8.85 0.03 0.08
N GLY A 43 9.11 0.36 -1.20
CA GLY A 43 10.00 1.46 -1.55
C GLY A 43 11.39 1.28 -0.93
N VAL A 44 11.79 2.23 -0.11
CA VAL A 44 13.06 2.16 0.63
C VAL A 44 12.91 1.56 2.05
N GLY A 45 11.72 1.05 2.40
CA GLY A 45 11.49 0.25 3.60
C GLY A 45 10.88 0.99 4.81
N ARG A 46 10.19 2.12 4.62
CA ARG A 46 9.62 2.93 5.70
C ARG A 46 8.78 2.10 6.70
N ILE A 47 7.83 1.31 6.19
CA ILE A 47 6.96 0.48 7.03
C ILE A 47 7.77 -0.68 7.64
N SER A 48 8.60 -1.36 6.85
CA SER A 48 9.42 -2.45 7.35
C SER A 48 10.37 -2.03 8.48
N TYR A 49 11.05 -0.88 8.36
CA TYR A 49 11.88 -0.36 9.46
C TYR A 49 11.06 0.02 10.68
N GLY A 50 9.88 0.57 10.48
CA GLY A 50 8.99 0.88 11.58
C GLY A 50 8.52 -0.38 12.31
N LEU A 51 8.14 -1.44 11.59
CA LEU A 51 7.82 -2.73 12.19
C LEU A 51 9.01 -3.34 12.92
N TRP A 52 10.20 -3.29 12.32
CA TRP A 52 11.43 -3.74 13.00
C TRP A 52 11.66 -2.99 14.30
N SER A 53 11.45 -1.67 14.34
CA SER A 53 11.60 -0.88 15.58
C SER A 53 10.57 -1.23 16.65
N LEU A 54 9.43 -1.83 16.26
CA LEU A 54 8.43 -2.39 17.17
C LEU A 54 8.73 -3.84 17.60
N GLY A 55 9.89 -4.40 17.19
CA GLY A 55 10.35 -5.72 17.60
C GLY A 55 10.00 -6.87 16.64
N TYR A 56 9.43 -6.58 15.46
CA TYR A 56 9.18 -7.63 14.47
C TYR A 56 10.50 -8.12 13.85
N THR A 57 10.74 -9.42 13.85
CA THR A 57 12.01 -10.04 13.42
C THR A 57 11.92 -10.78 12.09
N GLU A 58 10.75 -11.30 11.73
CA GLU A 58 10.52 -12.11 10.53
C GLU A 58 9.91 -11.27 9.40
N LEU A 59 10.70 -10.25 8.92
CA LEU A 59 10.24 -9.29 7.93
C LEU A 59 10.86 -9.56 6.55
N VAL A 60 9.99 -9.68 5.54
CA VAL A 60 10.36 -9.68 4.13
C VAL A 60 9.72 -8.47 3.46
N ALA A 61 10.50 -7.68 2.76
CA ALA A 61 10.04 -6.45 2.12
C ALA A 61 10.38 -6.46 0.63
N THR A 62 9.38 -6.19 -0.21
CA THR A 62 9.52 -6.30 -1.66
C THR A 62 9.09 -5.04 -2.38
N ASP A 63 9.76 -4.76 -3.49
CA ASP A 63 9.37 -3.69 -4.40
C ASP A 63 9.73 -4.08 -5.84
N PHE A 64 8.94 -3.63 -6.81
CA PHE A 64 9.22 -3.86 -8.23
C PHE A 64 10.46 -3.09 -8.71
N SER A 65 10.79 -1.99 -8.05
CA SER A 65 11.91 -1.10 -8.38
C SER A 65 13.23 -1.62 -7.81
N LYS A 66 14.10 -2.13 -8.69
CA LYS A 66 15.49 -2.50 -8.31
C LYS A 66 16.24 -1.36 -7.62
N ALA A 67 15.95 -0.10 -8.00
CA ALA A 67 16.60 1.08 -7.42
C ALA A 67 16.16 1.31 -5.96
N MET A 68 14.87 1.13 -5.66
CA MET A 68 14.33 1.20 -4.30
C MET A 68 14.95 0.11 -3.41
N ILE A 69 14.92 -1.13 -3.86
CA ILE A 69 15.49 -2.26 -3.11
C ILE A 69 17.00 -2.07 -2.86
N LYS A 70 17.76 -1.62 -3.87
CA LYS A 70 19.19 -1.33 -3.68
C LYS A 70 19.42 -0.29 -2.58
N ARG A 71 18.55 0.72 -2.49
CA ARG A 71 18.65 1.76 -1.45
C ARG A 71 18.20 1.24 -0.09
N ALA A 72 17.11 0.47 -0.04
CA ALA A 72 16.66 -0.20 1.17
C ALA A 72 17.74 -1.10 1.77
N ILE A 73 18.41 -1.92 0.96
CA ILE A 73 19.52 -2.78 1.42
C ILE A 73 20.68 -1.95 2.01
N ARG A 74 20.98 -0.76 1.46
CA ARG A 74 22.01 0.12 2.04
C ARG A 74 21.62 0.63 3.42
N LEU A 75 20.37 1.09 3.57
CA LEU A 75 19.83 1.52 4.86
C LEU A 75 19.79 0.37 5.86
N ASN A 76 19.41 -0.84 5.40
CA ASN A 76 19.38 -2.04 6.23
C ASN A 76 20.74 -2.37 6.86
N LYS A 77 21.83 -2.17 6.12
CA LYS A 77 23.20 -2.32 6.63
C LYS A 77 23.54 -1.26 7.68
N ILE A 78 23.09 -0.01 7.47
CA ILE A 78 23.33 1.10 8.41
C ILE A 78 22.57 0.86 9.71
N PHE A 79 21.30 0.47 9.63
CA PHE A 79 20.44 0.23 10.79
C PHE A 79 20.67 -1.14 11.45
N GLN A 80 21.37 -2.05 10.77
CA GLN A 80 21.56 -3.44 11.21
C GLN A 80 20.22 -4.17 11.49
N ALA A 81 19.19 -3.85 10.71
CA ALA A 81 17.82 -4.27 11.00
C ALA A 81 17.52 -5.73 10.63
N GLY A 82 18.38 -6.40 9.84
CA GLY A 82 18.17 -7.81 9.47
C GLY A 82 16.99 -8.09 8.55
N ILE A 83 16.34 -7.07 7.98
CA ILE A 83 15.17 -7.21 7.10
C ILE A 83 15.59 -7.81 5.75
N CYS A 84 14.83 -8.77 5.21
CA CYS A 84 15.05 -9.36 3.90
C CYS A 84 14.39 -8.51 2.81
N PHE A 85 15.21 -7.77 2.02
CA PHE A 85 14.72 -6.94 0.90
C PHE A 85 14.92 -7.67 -0.43
N GLN A 86 13.85 -7.80 -1.26
CA GLN A 86 13.87 -8.49 -2.54
C GLN A 86 13.13 -7.71 -3.63
N VAL A 87 13.57 -7.88 -4.89
CA VAL A 87 12.83 -7.34 -6.04
C VAL A 87 11.77 -8.35 -6.46
N GLU A 88 10.49 -7.96 -6.40
CA GLU A 88 9.36 -8.81 -6.78
C GLU A 88 8.30 -8.02 -7.52
N ASP A 89 7.58 -8.69 -8.42
CA ASP A 89 6.32 -8.17 -8.96
C ASP A 89 5.16 -8.69 -8.10
N ALA A 90 4.46 -7.79 -7.43
CA ALA A 90 3.32 -8.15 -6.59
C ALA A 90 2.20 -8.93 -7.32
N LYS A 91 2.17 -8.89 -8.66
CA LYS A 91 1.23 -9.68 -9.49
C LYS A 91 1.65 -11.14 -9.67
N SER A 92 2.90 -11.48 -9.36
CA SER A 92 3.47 -12.83 -9.53
C SER A 92 4.66 -13.01 -8.58
N LEU A 93 4.34 -13.32 -7.33
CA LEU A 93 5.33 -13.48 -6.25
C LEU A 93 6.05 -14.83 -6.36
N SER A 94 7.37 -14.82 -6.19
CA SER A 94 8.18 -16.04 -6.21
C SER A 94 8.03 -16.90 -4.95
N PHE A 95 7.33 -16.42 -3.93
CA PHE A 95 7.17 -17.11 -2.65
C PHE A 95 6.19 -18.29 -2.73
N PRO A 96 6.40 -19.36 -1.95
CA PRO A 96 5.47 -20.46 -1.83
C PRO A 96 4.10 -20.01 -1.28
N ALA A 97 3.06 -20.79 -1.56
CA ALA A 97 1.76 -20.61 -0.94
C ALA A 97 1.82 -20.82 0.58
N SER A 98 0.98 -20.12 1.32
CA SER A 98 0.84 -20.27 2.78
C SER A 98 2.16 -20.09 3.57
N SER A 99 2.97 -19.09 3.16
CA SER A 99 4.30 -18.81 3.73
C SER A 99 4.32 -17.68 4.76
N TYR A 100 3.29 -16.82 4.77
CA TYR A 100 3.26 -15.62 5.58
C TYR A 100 2.02 -15.55 6.47
N ASP A 101 2.17 -14.99 7.66
CA ASP A 101 1.08 -14.74 8.60
C ASP A 101 0.38 -13.42 8.28
N GLY A 102 1.14 -12.45 7.74
CA GLY A 102 0.65 -11.14 7.34
C GLY A 102 1.22 -10.67 6.00
N VAL A 103 0.41 -9.95 5.24
CA VAL A 103 0.82 -9.19 4.04
C VAL A 103 0.39 -7.75 4.21
N ILE A 104 1.29 -6.82 3.95
CA ILE A 104 1.04 -5.38 3.98
C ILE A 104 1.27 -4.79 2.59
N PHE A 105 0.38 -3.90 2.13
CA PHE A 105 0.60 -3.07 0.97
C PHE A 105 0.21 -1.62 1.31
N GLY A 106 1.10 -0.95 2.03
CA GLY A 106 0.87 0.38 2.57
C GLY A 106 0.91 1.50 1.54
N PHE A 107 0.69 2.72 2.02
CA PHE A 107 0.85 3.97 1.29
C PHE A 107 0.14 4.01 -0.09
N ASN A 108 -1.05 3.39 -0.18
CA ASN A 108 -1.85 3.28 -1.41
C ASN A 108 -1.13 2.58 -2.59
N GLY A 109 -0.09 1.79 -2.33
CA GLY A 109 0.74 1.17 -3.35
C GLY A 109 -0.04 0.26 -4.30
N LEU A 110 -1.02 -0.50 -3.79
CA LEU A 110 -1.92 -1.33 -4.61
C LEU A 110 -2.68 -0.48 -5.65
N MET A 111 -3.04 0.75 -5.31
CA MET A 111 -3.78 1.65 -6.19
C MET A 111 -2.90 2.34 -7.25
N GLN A 112 -1.59 2.20 -7.16
CA GLN A 112 -0.65 2.65 -8.20
C GLN A 112 -0.48 1.63 -9.34
N ILE A 113 -1.13 0.47 -9.25
CA ILE A 113 -1.11 -0.58 -10.29
C ILE A 113 -2.24 -0.32 -11.29
N PRO A 114 -1.93 -0.02 -12.57
CA PRO A 114 -2.94 0.24 -13.58
C PRO A 114 -3.77 -1.00 -13.91
N GLY A 115 -5.08 -0.79 -14.09
CA GLY A 115 -6.05 -1.80 -14.49
C GLY A 115 -6.52 -2.71 -13.35
N ARG A 116 -7.84 -2.82 -13.19
CA ARG A 116 -8.49 -3.62 -12.14
C ARG A 116 -8.09 -5.08 -12.15
N PHE A 117 -7.90 -5.65 -13.35
CA PHE A 117 -7.43 -7.04 -13.48
C PHE A 117 -6.08 -7.24 -12.75
N ASN A 118 -5.13 -6.35 -12.94
CA ASN A 118 -3.82 -6.42 -12.29
C ASN A 118 -3.92 -6.24 -10.76
N ARG A 119 -4.75 -5.32 -10.27
CA ARG A 119 -4.99 -5.14 -8.84
C ARG A 119 -5.63 -6.37 -8.19
N LYS A 120 -6.60 -6.98 -8.87
CA LYS A 120 -7.19 -8.27 -8.44
C LYS A 120 -6.17 -9.40 -8.44
N GLN A 121 -5.25 -9.43 -9.41
CA GLN A 121 -4.18 -10.41 -9.43
C GLN A 121 -3.26 -10.27 -8.21
N VAL A 122 -2.92 -9.05 -7.82
CA VAL A 122 -2.16 -8.79 -6.58
C VAL A 122 -2.91 -9.28 -5.34
N MET A 123 -4.22 -9.03 -5.25
CA MET A 123 -5.03 -9.52 -4.12
C MET A 123 -5.03 -11.06 -4.07
N LYS A 124 -5.12 -11.74 -5.24
CA LYS A 124 -5.02 -13.20 -5.31
C LYS A 124 -3.64 -13.72 -4.89
N GLU A 125 -2.57 -13.06 -5.32
CA GLU A 125 -1.20 -13.42 -4.91
C GLU A 125 -0.98 -13.20 -3.42
N ALA A 126 -1.46 -12.08 -2.85
CA ALA A 126 -1.46 -11.86 -1.40
C ALA A 126 -2.21 -12.99 -0.68
N GLY A 127 -3.39 -13.37 -1.18
CA GLY A 127 -4.14 -14.51 -0.64
C GLY A 127 -3.40 -15.86 -0.80
N ARG A 128 -2.71 -16.08 -1.91
CA ARG A 128 -1.95 -17.32 -2.14
C ARG A 128 -0.81 -17.48 -1.14
N VAL A 129 -0.03 -16.42 -0.92
CA VAL A 129 1.14 -16.49 -0.02
C VAL A 129 0.77 -16.42 1.47
N LEU A 130 -0.40 -15.91 1.82
CA LEU A 130 -0.91 -15.94 3.20
C LEU A 130 -1.25 -17.35 3.64
N LYS A 131 -0.95 -17.66 4.89
CA LYS A 131 -1.51 -18.81 5.60
C LYS A 131 -3.02 -18.66 5.77
N LYS A 132 -3.71 -19.73 6.10
CA LYS A 132 -5.12 -19.68 6.50
C LYS A 132 -5.27 -18.74 7.70
N ASP A 133 -6.33 -17.94 7.72
CA ASP A 133 -6.61 -16.91 8.72
C ASP A 133 -5.56 -15.78 8.81
N GLY A 134 -4.57 -15.74 7.91
CA GLY A 134 -3.62 -14.65 7.79
C GLY A 134 -4.27 -13.37 7.27
N TYR A 135 -3.66 -12.22 7.55
CA TYR A 135 -4.23 -10.91 7.25
C TYR A 135 -3.54 -10.20 6.10
N PHE A 136 -4.33 -9.61 5.23
CA PHE A 136 -3.91 -8.63 4.24
C PHE A 136 -4.33 -7.23 4.68
N VAL A 137 -3.36 -6.35 4.94
CA VAL A 137 -3.59 -4.96 5.33
C VAL A 137 -3.06 -4.03 4.24
N PHE A 138 -3.91 -3.16 3.71
CA PHE A 138 -3.51 -2.19 2.70
C PHE A 138 -4.31 -0.89 2.83
N THR A 139 -3.88 0.15 2.10
CA THR A 139 -4.58 1.44 2.10
C THR A 139 -5.03 1.85 0.71
N THR A 140 -6.11 2.61 0.66
CA THR A 140 -6.63 3.26 -0.56
C THR A 140 -7.03 4.70 -0.26
N HIS A 141 -6.99 5.57 -1.28
CA HIS A 141 -7.74 6.80 -1.21
C HIS A 141 -9.25 6.49 -1.21
N ASP A 142 -10.07 7.47 -0.80
CA ASP A 142 -11.52 7.35 -0.77
C ASP A 142 -12.13 8.37 -1.74
N ARG A 143 -12.84 7.88 -2.76
CA ARG A 143 -13.51 8.70 -3.78
C ARG A 143 -14.58 9.61 -3.18
N MET A 144 -15.16 9.24 -2.02
CA MET A 144 -16.23 9.99 -1.35
C MET A 144 -15.74 11.20 -0.54
N MET A 145 -14.45 11.46 -0.50
CA MET A 145 -13.91 12.62 0.22
C MET A 145 -14.48 13.94 -0.30
N LYS A 146 -14.95 14.77 0.62
CA LYS A 146 -15.61 16.06 0.30
C LYS A 146 -14.78 16.96 -0.62
N LYS A 147 -13.46 17.04 -0.38
CA LYS A 147 -12.54 17.88 -1.18
C LYS A 147 -12.48 17.48 -2.66
N TRP A 148 -12.73 16.19 -2.99
CA TRP A 148 -12.68 15.68 -4.35
C TRP A 148 -14.04 15.53 -5.04
N ARG A 149 -15.16 15.86 -4.35
CA ARG A 149 -16.52 15.68 -4.88
C ARG A 149 -16.74 16.41 -6.22
N LYS A 150 -16.29 17.66 -6.35
CA LYS A 150 -16.43 18.43 -7.61
C LYS A 150 -15.66 17.78 -8.75
N PHE A 151 -14.41 17.37 -8.48
CA PHE A 151 -13.54 16.68 -9.43
C PHE A 151 -14.22 15.41 -9.95
N TRP A 152 -14.65 14.49 -9.07
CA TRP A 152 -15.28 13.23 -9.46
C TRP A 152 -16.64 13.44 -10.17
N THR A 153 -17.38 14.48 -9.84
CA THR A 153 -18.62 14.84 -10.56
C THR A 153 -18.32 15.25 -11.99
N MET A 154 -17.25 16.01 -12.23
CA MET A 154 -16.82 16.41 -13.57
C MET A 154 -16.26 15.21 -14.35
N GLU A 155 -15.42 14.39 -13.74
CA GLU A 155 -14.89 13.17 -14.36
C GLU A 155 -16.01 12.21 -14.76
N LYS A 156 -17.03 11.99 -13.91
CA LYS A 156 -18.19 11.17 -14.26
C LYS A 156 -18.93 11.69 -15.51
N LYS A 157 -19.02 13.01 -15.69
CA LYS A 157 -19.58 13.61 -16.91
C LYS A 157 -18.70 13.37 -18.13
N ARG A 158 -17.36 13.49 -17.98
CA ARG A 158 -16.41 13.22 -19.08
C ARG A 158 -16.49 11.76 -19.54
N TRP A 159 -16.48 10.81 -18.59
CA TRP A 159 -16.61 9.39 -18.88
C TRP A 159 -17.90 9.04 -19.60
N ARG A 160 -19.04 9.62 -19.19
CA ARG A 160 -20.34 9.43 -19.87
C ARG A 160 -20.35 9.96 -21.29
N LYS A 161 -19.54 10.97 -21.60
CA LYS A 161 -19.42 11.57 -22.93
C LYS A 161 -18.27 10.97 -23.78
N GLY A 162 -17.49 10.05 -23.25
CA GLY A 162 -16.30 9.54 -23.94
C GLY A 162 -15.19 10.58 -24.09
N SER A 163 -15.16 11.64 -23.25
CA SER A 163 -14.20 12.75 -23.33
C SER A 163 -13.20 12.78 -22.17
N GLN A 164 -13.04 11.66 -21.50
CA GLN A 164 -11.98 11.46 -20.49
C GLN A 164 -10.59 11.43 -21.16
N ASN A 165 -9.54 11.57 -20.34
CA ASN A 165 -8.18 11.33 -20.82
C ASN A 165 -8.06 9.90 -21.37
N PRO A 166 -7.63 9.69 -22.64
CA PRO A 166 -7.54 8.38 -23.27
C PRO A 166 -6.52 7.43 -22.61
N GLU A 167 -5.59 7.94 -21.82
CA GLU A 167 -4.63 7.13 -21.05
C GLU A 167 -5.26 6.44 -19.83
N LEU A 168 -6.49 6.83 -19.42
CA LEU A 168 -7.19 6.25 -18.27
C LEU A 168 -7.97 5.01 -18.71
N LEU A 169 -7.81 3.91 -17.97
CA LEU A 169 -8.38 2.60 -18.31
C LEU A 169 -9.80 2.43 -17.74
N GLU A 170 -10.09 3.05 -16.60
CA GLU A 170 -11.35 2.88 -15.90
C GLU A 170 -11.72 4.11 -15.06
N PHE A 171 -13.02 4.24 -14.74
CA PHE A 171 -13.47 5.34 -13.90
C PHE A 171 -12.92 5.20 -12.47
N GLY A 172 -12.19 6.20 -12.03
CA GLY A 172 -11.44 6.18 -10.78
C GLY A 172 -9.95 6.38 -11.02
N ASP A 173 -9.48 6.14 -12.23
CA ASP A 173 -8.10 6.42 -12.62
C ASP A 173 -7.85 7.92 -12.74
N ARG A 174 -6.67 8.32 -12.34
CA ARG A 174 -6.15 9.67 -12.54
C ARG A 174 -4.63 9.68 -12.58
N TYR A 175 -4.09 10.70 -13.16
CA TYR A 175 -2.68 11.06 -13.00
C TYR A 175 -2.57 12.27 -12.06
N GLU A 176 -1.61 12.24 -11.17
CA GLU A 176 -1.18 13.38 -10.38
C GLU A 176 0.12 13.91 -10.97
N ASP A 177 0.14 15.21 -11.27
CA ASP A 177 1.39 15.89 -11.61
C ASP A 177 2.18 16.11 -10.31
N THR A 178 3.36 15.53 -10.26
CA THR A 178 4.30 15.69 -9.15
C THR A 178 5.56 16.37 -9.70
N GLU A 179 6.36 16.98 -8.83
CA GLU A 179 7.68 17.50 -9.22
C GLU A 179 8.58 16.44 -9.87
N LYS A 180 8.21 15.18 -9.75
CA LYS A 180 8.96 14.00 -10.18
C LYS A 180 8.39 13.33 -11.44
N GLY A 181 7.31 13.90 -11.98
CA GLY A 181 6.57 13.38 -13.12
C GLY A 181 5.14 12.97 -12.77
N LYS A 182 4.46 12.37 -13.73
CA LYS A 182 3.08 11.91 -13.54
C LYS A 182 3.06 10.61 -12.71
N LEU A 183 2.30 10.63 -11.64
CA LEU A 183 2.00 9.45 -10.83
C LEU A 183 0.61 8.93 -11.18
N PHE A 184 0.51 7.67 -11.60
CA PHE A 184 -0.77 7.00 -11.77
C PHE A 184 -1.37 6.61 -10.42
N ILE A 185 -2.65 6.90 -10.21
CA ILE A 185 -3.41 6.47 -9.05
C ILE A 185 -4.82 6.08 -9.48
N HIS A 186 -5.27 4.90 -9.06
CA HIS A 186 -6.68 4.54 -9.05
C HIS A 186 -7.30 4.91 -7.69
N VAL A 187 -8.42 5.59 -7.71
CA VAL A 187 -9.20 5.92 -6.50
C VAL A 187 -10.50 5.11 -6.53
N PRO A 188 -10.57 3.98 -5.80
CA PRO A 188 -11.70 3.08 -5.86
C PRO A 188 -12.94 3.60 -5.13
N GLU A 189 -14.08 2.97 -5.38
CA GLU A 189 -15.22 2.98 -4.45
C GLU A 189 -15.06 1.88 -3.40
N VAL A 190 -15.65 2.09 -2.23
CA VAL A 190 -15.63 1.08 -1.14
C VAL A 190 -16.22 -0.25 -1.59
N SER A 191 -17.32 -0.21 -2.37
CA SER A 191 -17.98 -1.39 -2.94
C SER A 191 -17.08 -2.17 -3.90
N GLU A 192 -16.26 -1.46 -4.69
CA GLU A 192 -15.31 -2.06 -5.61
C GLU A 192 -14.26 -2.89 -4.86
N VAL A 193 -13.63 -2.29 -3.85
CA VAL A 193 -12.60 -2.98 -3.05
C VAL A 193 -13.17 -4.18 -2.30
N ARG A 194 -14.38 -4.05 -1.73
CA ARG A 194 -15.07 -5.17 -1.05
C ARG A 194 -15.35 -6.33 -1.99
N SER A 195 -15.84 -6.03 -3.19
CA SER A 195 -16.10 -7.06 -4.23
C SER A 195 -14.80 -7.77 -4.64
N ASP A 196 -13.72 -7.00 -4.89
CA ASP A 196 -12.44 -7.55 -5.33
C ASP A 196 -11.78 -8.42 -4.26
N LEU A 197 -11.85 -8.01 -2.99
CA LEU A 197 -11.38 -8.82 -1.86
C LEU A 197 -12.18 -10.11 -1.69
N GLN A 198 -13.52 -10.03 -1.80
CA GLN A 198 -14.38 -11.22 -1.72
C GLN A 198 -14.06 -12.23 -2.83
N GLU A 199 -13.88 -11.76 -4.07
CA GLU A 199 -13.49 -12.59 -5.21
C GLU A 199 -12.08 -13.19 -5.03
N ALA A 200 -11.17 -12.50 -4.33
CA ALA A 200 -9.85 -12.99 -4.01
C ALA A 200 -9.81 -13.94 -2.79
N GLY A 201 -10.97 -14.25 -2.19
CA GLY A 201 -11.08 -15.21 -1.07
C GLY A 201 -10.89 -14.59 0.31
N PHE A 202 -11.03 -13.28 0.45
CA PHE A 202 -10.91 -12.59 1.73
C PHE A 202 -12.28 -12.29 2.37
N ILE A 203 -12.26 -12.14 3.70
CA ILE A 203 -13.31 -11.54 4.51
C ILE A 203 -12.81 -10.17 4.95
N VAL A 204 -13.52 -9.10 4.61
CA VAL A 204 -13.21 -7.77 5.12
C VAL A 204 -13.70 -7.67 6.56
N GLU A 205 -12.79 -7.73 7.51
CA GLU A 205 -13.13 -7.59 8.93
C GLU A 205 -13.33 -6.12 9.32
N ARG A 206 -12.53 -5.24 8.72
CA ARG A 206 -12.64 -3.81 8.98
C ARG A 206 -12.16 -2.99 7.78
N ASP A 207 -12.86 -1.88 7.52
CA ASP A 207 -12.34 -0.76 6.75
C ASP A 207 -12.56 0.53 7.54
N ILE A 208 -11.55 1.39 7.62
CA ILE A 208 -11.58 2.57 8.48
C ILE A 208 -10.71 3.70 7.91
N LEU A 209 -11.19 4.94 7.97
CA LEU A 209 -10.42 6.12 7.58
C LEU A 209 -9.25 6.37 8.57
N LYS A 210 -8.11 6.78 8.05
CA LYS A 210 -6.91 7.14 8.83
C LYS A 210 -7.24 8.10 9.98
N SER A 211 -7.99 9.16 9.70
CA SER A 211 -8.43 10.15 10.69
C SER A 211 -9.37 9.62 11.79
N LYS A 212 -9.92 8.41 11.62
CA LYS A 212 -10.74 7.73 12.63
C LYS A 212 -9.94 6.75 13.49
N ILE A 213 -8.68 6.50 13.14
CA ILE A 213 -7.78 5.63 13.89
C ILE A 213 -6.98 6.46 14.88
N SER A 214 -6.34 7.52 14.42
CA SER A 214 -5.54 8.43 15.25
C SER A 214 -5.46 9.83 14.64
N GLN A 215 -5.01 10.78 15.45
CA GLN A 215 -4.58 12.09 14.99
C GLN A 215 -3.09 11.99 14.60
N GLU A 216 -2.81 12.16 13.32
CA GLU A 216 -1.45 12.11 12.81
C GLU A 216 -0.69 13.41 13.10
N SER A 217 0.64 13.30 13.14
CA SER A 217 1.52 14.46 13.26
C SER A 217 1.37 15.39 12.04
N LYS A 218 1.75 16.66 12.22
CA LYS A 218 1.76 17.63 11.12
C LYS A 218 2.61 17.12 9.94
N LEU A 219 3.76 16.54 10.23
CA LEU A 219 4.67 15.99 9.23
C LEU A 219 4.00 14.89 8.40
N VAL A 220 3.34 13.92 9.05
CA VAL A 220 2.60 12.86 8.34
C VAL A 220 1.51 13.45 7.44
N ASN A 221 0.78 14.47 7.91
CA ASN A 221 -0.28 15.11 7.14
C ASN A 221 0.24 15.94 5.94
N GLU A 222 1.49 16.38 5.98
CA GLU A 222 2.17 17.01 4.84
C GLU A 222 2.60 15.97 3.79
N TYR A 223 2.96 14.75 4.22
CA TYR A 223 3.37 13.66 3.33
C TYR A 223 2.22 12.83 2.76
N SER A 224 1.06 12.84 3.40
CA SER A 224 -0.04 11.93 3.02
C SER A 224 -1.41 12.56 3.16
N ASP A 225 -2.24 12.36 2.17
CA ASP A 225 -3.67 12.62 2.23
C ASP A 225 -4.40 11.62 3.16
N GLU A 226 -5.68 11.91 3.39
CA GLU A 226 -6.61 10.95 3.99
C GLU A 226 -6.66 9.66 3.16
N CYS A 227 -6.61 8.53 3.84
CA CYS A 227 -6.75 7.21 3.23
C CYS A 227 -7.62 6.29 4.09
N ARG A 228 -8.06 5.20 3.50
CA ARG A 228 -8.81 4.14 4.15
C ARG A 228 -7.92 2.93 4.32
N PHE A 229 -7.81 2.43 5.54
CA PHE A 229 -7.20 1.14 5.85
C PHE A 229 -8.21 0.02 5.62
N TRP A 230 -7.74 -1.05 5.02
CA TRP A 230 -8.45 -2.31 4.80
C TRP A 230 -7.75 -3.40 5.58
N ILE A 231 -8.49 -4.09 6.44
CA ILE A 231 -8.03 -5.25 7.19
C ILE A 231 -8.87 -6.43 6.72
N ALA A 232 -8.26 -7.31 5.95
CA ALA A 232 -8.93 -8.43 5.31
C ALA A 232 -8.27 -9.74 5.72
N ARG A 233 -9.06 -10.70 6.20
CA ARG A 233 -8.59 -12.03 6.63
C ARG A 233 -8.82 -13.05 5.51
N LYS A 234 -7.81 -13.88 5.24
CA LYS A 234 -7.94 -15.01 4.32
C LYS A 234 -8.89 -16.06 4.89
N LYS A 235 -9.80 -16.57 4.04
CA LYS A 235 -10.70 -17.70 4.37
C LYS A 235 -9.94 -19.01 4.55
#